data_e94ddbf067f5a11523d073a8b84cb457
#
_entry.id   e94ddbf067f5a11523d073a8b84cb457
#
_cell.length_a   1.000
_cell.length_b   1.000
_cell.length_c   1.000
_cell.angle_alpha   90.00
_cell.angle_beta   90.00
_cell.angle_gamma   90.00
#
_symmetry.space_group_name_H-M   'P 1'
#
loop_
_entity.id
_entity.type
_entity.pdbx_description
1 polymer ?
#
loop_
_entity_poly.entity_id
_entity_poly.type
_entity_poly.pdbx_seq_one_letter_code
_entity_poly.pdbx_strand_id
1 'polypeptide(L)'
;MAFCPNCGTDSPGKFCAKCGSPMPDPAQGGGGYAPPPPAVAVAPSAAGMEENMASALCYLAGWLTGVIFLVLAPYNQNRTIRFHAFQSIFLSVAFIPIWIIMVILSMILHFIPVLGSILSLLMSVVIGFGFFFLWLFLMYKAYNKEKFVLPVIGPLAEKQAGA
;
A
#
# COMPACT_ATOMS: atom_id res chain seq x y z
N MET A 1 21.44 -37.85 26.07
CA MET A 1 21.87 -36.54 26.54
C MET A 1 21.84 -35.59 25.34
N ALA A 2 21.15 -34.48 25.45
CA ALA A 2 21.01 -33.55 24.33
C ALA A 2 21.80 -32.27 24.62
N PHE A 3 22.59 -31.83 23.64
CA PHE A 3 23.35 -30.59 23.74
C PHE A 3 22.51 -29.42 23.28
N CYS A 4 22.57 -28.32 24.03
CA CYS A 4 21.85 -27.10 23.67
C CYS A 4 22.43 -26.51 22.36
N PRO A 5 21.61 -26.27 21.32
CA PRO A 5 22.08 -25.75 20.03
C PRO A 5 22.59 -24.30 20.12
N ASN A 6 22.24 -23.57 21.17
CA ASN A 6 22.61 -22.17 21.33
C ASN A 6 23.89 -21.96 22.18
N CYS A 7 24.14 -22.77 23.20
CA CYS A 7 25.30 -22.60 24.12
C CYS A 7 26.15 -23.85 24.30
N GLY A 8 25.84 -24.96 23.65
CA GLY A 8 26.60 -26.21 23.68
C GLY A 8 26.57 -26.98 25.05
N THR A 9 25.82 -26.51 26.03
CA THR A 9 25.75 -27.16 27.36
C THR A 9 24.79 -28.33 27.33
N ASP A 10 25.18 -29.46 27.93
CA ASP A 10 24.31 -30.62 28.12
C ASP A 10 23.20 -30.30 29.11
N SER A 11 21.96 -30.58 28.73
CA SER A 11 20.78 -30.28 29.55
C SER A 11 19.70 -31.35 29.32
N PRO A 12 19.23 -32.03 30.38
CA PRO A 12 18.23 -33.10 30.24
C PRO A 12 16.79 -32.62 30.17
N GLY A 13 16.53 -31.32 30.22
CA GLY A 13 15.17 -30.72 30.24
C GLY A 13 14.70 -30.17 28.92
N LYS A 14 13.41 -29.74 28.86
CA LYS A 14 12.81 -29.09 27.72
C LYS A 14 13.39 -27.68 27.45
N PHE A 15 14.08 -27.11 28.42
CA PHE A 15 14.76 -25.83 28.31
C PHE A 15 16.18 -25.95 28.85
N CYS A 16 17.13 -25.30 28.25
CA CYS A 16 18.51 -25.27 28.68
C CYS A 16 18.64 -24.52 30.01
N ALA A 17 19.22 -25.18 31.04
CA ALA A 17 19.40 -24.59 32.35
C ALA A 17 20.36 -23.40 32.39
N LYS A 18 21.20 -23.23 31.34
CA LYS A 18 22.19 -22.16 31.27
C LYS A 18 21.71 -20.93 30.46
N CYS A 19 21.00 -21.11 29.34
CA CYS A 19 20.61 -20.03 28.46
C CYS A 19 19.09 -19.91 28.23
N GLY A 20 18.27 -20.80 28.82
CA GLY A 20 16.82 -20.77 28.67
C GLY A 20 16.27 -21.17 27.29
N SER A 21 17.13 -21.50 26.32
CA SER A 21 16.69 -21.91 25.00
C SER A 21 15.91 -23.24 25.03
N PRO A 22 14.85 -23.42 24.23
CA PRO A 22 14.13 -24.68 24.12
C PRO A 22 15.06 -25.77 23.58
N MET A 23 15.01 -26.94 24.22
CA MET A 23 15.77 -28.13 23.83
C MET A 23 14.92 -28.99 22.88
N PRO A 24 15.53 -29.63 21.88
CA PRO A 24 14.83 -30.59 21.04
C PRO A 24 14.38 -31.79 21.86
N ASP A 25 13.14 -32.22 21.69
CA ASP A 25 12.55 -33.36 22.39
C ASP A 25 13.27 -34.66 21.99
N PRO A 26 13.88 -35.40 22.92
CA PRO A 26 14.60 -36.64 22.58
C PRO A 26 13.69 -37.75 22.02
N ALA A 27 12.36 -37.59 22.11
CA ALA A 27 11.38 -38.57 21.60
C ALA A 27 11.05 -38.36 20.12
N GLN A 28 11.43 -37.23 19.49
CA GLN A 28 11.30 -37.01 18.06
C GLN A 28 12.64 -37.25 17.37
N GLY A 29 12.95 -38.51 17.21
CA GLY A 29 14.15 -38.95 16.50
C GLY A 29 14.17 -38.39 15.07
N GLY A 30 15.22 -37.62 14.76
CA GLY A 30 15.65 -37.42 13.36
C GLY A 30 14.94 -36.35 12.53
N GLY A 31 14.21 -35.40 13.12
CA GLY A 31 13.80 -34.19 12.44
C GLY A 31 14.92 -33.17 12.48
N GLY A 32 15.71 -33.05 11.42
CA GLY A 32 16.67 -31.97 11.25
C GLY A 32 15.94 -30.64 11.52
N TYR A 33 16.58 -29.77 12.31
CA TYR A 33 16.18 -28.39 12.47
C TYR A 33 16.04 -27.81 11.06
N ALA A 34 14.81 -27.77 10.55
CA ALA A 34 14.57 -26.98 9.37
C ALA A 34 14.94 -25.55 9.78
N PRO A 35 15.97 -24.94 9.21
CA PRO A 35 16.24 -23.53 9.46
C PRO A 35 14.91 -22.81 9.21
N PRO A 36 14.54 -21.78 10.01
CA PRO A 36 13.36 -21.01 9.76
C PRO A 36 13.38 -20.69 8.26
N PRO A 37 12.26 -20.89 7.53
CA PRO A 37 12.26 -20.67 6.09
C PRO A 37 12.95 -19.33 5.90
N PRO A 38 13.99 -19.24 5.06
CA PRO A 38 14.74 -18.01 4.89
C PRO A 38 13.65 -16.96 4.69
N ALA A 39 13.67 -15.91 5.55
CA ALA A 39 12.78 -14.78 5.36
C ALA A 39 12.85 -14.53 3.88
N VAL A 40 11.73 -14.72 3.17
CA VAL A 40 11.72 -14.66 1.71
C VAL A 40 12.29 -13.29 1.44
N ALA A 41 13.60 -13.23 1.28
CA ALA A 41 14.26 -12.07 0.75
C ALA A 41 13.54 -11.90 -0.57
N VAL A 42 12.61 -10.93 -0.62
CA VAL A 42 12.00 -10.51 -1.86
C VAL A 42 13.20 -10.25 -2.75
N ALA A 43 13.49 -11.22 -3.61
CA ALA A 43 14.62 -11.11 -4.51
C ALA A 43 14.50 -9.74 -5.14
N PRO A 44 15.54 -8.89 -5.10
CA PRO A 44 15.48 -7.65 -5.83
C PRO A 44 15.12 -8.06 -7.25
N SER A 45 13.93 -7.65 -7.68
CA SER A 45 13.42 -8.03 -8.99
C SER A 45 14.44 -7.54 -10.00
N ALA A 46 15.25 -8.46 -10.49
CA ALA A 46 16.18 -8.19 -11.57
C ALA A 46 15.33 -7.63 -12.72
N ALA A 47 15.48 -6.33 -13.01
CA ALA A 47 14.86 -5.56 -14.07
C ALA A 47 13.50 -4.88 -13.81
N GLY A 48 13.13 -4.55 -12.57
CA GLY A 48 11.94 -3.71 -12.30
C GLY A 48 12.29 -2.43 -11.53
N MET A 49 11.44 -1.42 -11.63
CA MET A 49 11.52 -0.23 -10.77
C MET A 49 11.35 -0.62 -9.30
N GLU A 50 11.96 0.15 -8.40
CA GLU A 50 11.76 -0.03 -6.95
C GLU A 50 10.29 0.09 -6.57
N GLU A 51 9.87 -0.67 -5.55
CA GLU A 51 8.48 -0.72 -5.08
C GLU A 51 7.91 0.67 -4.74
N ASN A 52 8.73 1.53 -4.12
CA ASN A 52 8.35 2.89 -3.76
C ASN A 52 8.08 3.75 -5.01
N MET A 53 8.93 3.65 -6.02
CA MET A 53 8.76 4.38 -7.28
C MET A 53 7.53 3.88 -8.03
N ALA A 54 7.35 2.56 -8.15
CA ALA A 54 6.17 1.97 -8.78
C ALA A 54 4.87 2.36 -8.08
N SER A 55 4.86 2.35 -6.73
CA SER A 55 3.70 2.76 -5.92
C SER A 55 3.35 4.24 -6.11
N ALA A 56 4.35 5.13 -6.19
CA ALA A 56 4.12 6.54 -6.46
C ALA A 56 3.60 6.77 -7.89
N LEU A 57 4.16 6.07 -8.88
CA LEU A 57 3.75 6.16 -10.28
C LEU A 57 2.31 5.69 -10.52
N CYS A 58 1.74 4.83 -9.65
CA CYS A 58 0.32 4.48 -9.71
C CYS A 58 -0.61 5.70 -9.65
N TYR A 59 -0.16 6.82 -9.05
CA TYR A 59 -0.94 8.05 -8.94
C TYR A 59 -0.67 9.05 -10.07
N LEU A 60 0.41 8.88 -10.87
CA LEU A 60 0.87 9.88 -11.84
C LEU A 60 -0.21 10.27 -12.85
N ALA A 61 -0.86 9.30 -13.49
CA ALA A 61 -1.97 9.51 -14.41
C ALA A 61 -3.30 8.92 -13.88
N GLY A 62 -3.42 8.80 -12.55
CA GLY A 62 -4.62 8.33 -11.88
C GLY A 62 -5.02 6.91 -12.27
N TRP A 63 -6.26 6.73 -12.77
CA TRP A 63 -6.77 5.41 -13.12
C TRP A 63 -5.93 4.69 -14.20
N LEU A 64 -5.37 5.43 -15.15
CA LEU A 64 -4.64 4.85 -16.28
C LEU A 64 -3.37 4.12 -15.80
N THR A 65 -2.53 4.81 -15.02
CA THR A 65 -1.31 4.19 -14.45
C THR A 65 -1.67 3.11 -13.44
N GLY A 66 -2.73 3.30 -12.65
CA GLY A 66 -3.23 2.27 -11.75
C GLY A 66 -3.56 0.95 -12.47
N VAL A 67 -4.29 1.02 -13.59
CA VAL A 67 -4.60 -0.17 -14.41
C VAL A 67 -3.35 -0.79 -15.01
N ILE A 68 -2.41 0.02 -15.52
CA ILE A 68 -1.17 -0.48 -16.09
C ILE A 68 -0.39 -1.31 -15.06
N PHE A 69 -0.23 -0.82 -13.84
CA PHE A 69 0.51 -1.54 -12.79
C PHE A 69 -0.23 -2.78 -12.27
N LEU A 70 -1.55 -2.87 -12.43
CA LEU A 70 -2.31 -4.09 -12.10
C LEU A 70 -2.15 -5.20 -13.14
N VAL A 71 -1.85 -4.84 -14.39
CA VAL A 71 -1.68 -5.81 -15.48
C VAL A 71 -0.22 -6.17 -15.68
N LEU A 72 0.69 -5.24 -15.42
CA LEU A 72 2.12 -5.40 -15.72
C LEU A 72 2.82 -6.28 -14.69
N ALA A 73 3.36 -7.43 -15.13
CA ALA A 73 4.26 -8.23 -14.31
C ALA A 73 5.66 -7.58 -14.27
N PRO A 74 6.37 -7.60 -13.14
CA PRO A 74 6.08 -8.29 -11.88
C PRO A 74 5.25 -7.48 -10.86
N TYR A 75 4.88 -6.24 -11.17
CA TYR A 75 4.27 -5.28 -10.24
C TYR A 75 2.89 -5.73 -9.72
N ASN A 76 2.12 -6.45 -10.55
CA ASN A 76 0.82 -7.00 -10.20
C ASN A 76 0.85 -8.08 -9.09
N GLN A 77 2.02 -8.60 -8.74
CA GLN A 77 2.20 -9.58 -7.68
C GLN A 77 2.51 -8.93 -6.31
N ASN A 78 2.92 -7.67 -6.31
CA ASN A 78 3.24 -6.95 -5.09
C ASN A 78 1.97 -6.34 -4.48
N ARG A 79 1.66 -6.73 -3.24
CA ARG A 79 0.48 -6.26 -2.50
C ARG A 79 0.45 -4.75 -2.30
N THR A 80 1.60 -4.14 -2.03
CA THR A 80 1.71 -2.70 -1.81
C THR A 80 1.38 -1.94 -3.09
N ILE A 81 1.96 -2.34 -4.23
CA ILE A 81 1.70 -1.72 -5.53
C ILE A 81 0.24 -1.89 -5.92
N ARG A 82 -0.33 -3.09 -5.75
CA ARG A 82 -1.76 -3.35 -5.99
C ARG A 82 -2.66 -2.45 -5.16
N PHE A 83 -2.35 -2.25 -3.88
CA PHE A 83 -3.11 -1.36 -3.01
C PHE A 83 -3.12 0.08 -3.56
N HIS A 84 -1.95 0.64 -3.87
CA HIS A 84 -1.84 2.00 -4.43
C HIS A 84 -2.50 2.11 -5.81
N ALA A 85 -2.41 1.08 -6.64
CA ALA A 85 -3.06 1.03 -7.94
C ALA A 85 -4.60 1.05 -7.82
N PHE A 86 -5.19 0.20 -6.97
CA PHE A 86 -6.64 0.23 -6.72
C PHE A 86 -7.08 1.54 -6.08
N GLN A 87 -6.31 2.08 -5.13
CA GLN A 87 -6.65 3.35 -4.49
C GLN A 87 -6.64 4.51 -5.50
N SER A 88 -5.69 4.55 -6.43
CA SER A 88 -5.66 5.58 -7.49
C SER A 88 -6.83 5.47 -8.45
N ILE A 89 -7.23 4.24 -8.83
CA ILE A 89 -8.40 3.99 -9.66
C ILE A 89 -9.68 4.46 -8.95
N PHE A 90 -9.89 4.02 -7.71
CA PHE A 90 -11.08 4.40 -6.95
C PHE A 90 -11.14 5.90 -6.66
N LEU A 91 -10.01 6.55 -6.42
CA LEU A 91 -9.93 7.99 -6.28
C LEU A 91 -10.37 8.70 -7.56
N SER A 92 -9.91 8.23 -8.72
CA SER A 92 -10.31 8.77 -10.02
C SER A 92 -11.80 8.58 -10.29
N VAL A 93 -12.35 7.41 -9.96
CA VAL A 93 -13.79 7.13 -10.08
C VAL A 93 -14.61 8.02 -9.13
N ALA A 94 -14.16 8.21 -7.89
CA ALA A 94 -14.82 9.08 -6.92
C ALA A 94 -14.76 10.56 -7.31
N PHE A 95 -13.78 10.96 -8.10
CA PHE A 95 -13.67 12.32 -8.61
C PHE A 95 -14.78 12.66 -9.62
N ILE A 96 -15.27 11.67 -10.40
CA ILE A 96 -16.29 11.89 -11.44
C ILE A 96 -17.57 12.51 -10.88
N PRO A 97 -18.26 11.92 -9.85
CA PRO A 97 -19.47 12.52 -9.33
C PRO A 97 -19.22 13.88 -8.68
N ILE A 98 -18.07 14.09 -8.04
CA ILE A 98 -17.71 15.38 -7.47
C ILE A 98 -17.61 16.43 -8.58
N TRP A 99 -16.94 16.10 -9.68
CA TRP A 99 -16.81 16.98 -10.82
C TRP A 99 -18.16 17.32 -11.46
N ILE A 100 -19.06 16.32 -11.61
CA ILE A 100 -20.43 16.55 -12.13
C ILE A 100 -21.20 17.52 -11.22
N ILE A 101 -21.17 17.32 -9.91
CA ILE A 101 -21.81 18.22 -8.95
C ILE A 101 -21.25 19.64 -9.07
N MET A 102 -19.95 19.77 -9.21
CA MET A 102 -19.28 21.05 -9.39
C MET A 102 -19.73 21.78 -10.66
N VAL A 103 -19.86 21.04 -11.78
CA VAL A 103 -20.36 21.61 -13.05
C VAL A 103 -21.80 22.09 -12.89
N ILE A 104 -22.68 21.27 -12.33
CA ILE A 104 -24.09 21.64 -12.12
C ILE A 104 -24.19 22.88 -11.23
N LEU A 105 -23.46 22.89 -10.11
CA LEU A 105 -23.48 24.01 -9.19
C LEU A 105 -22.92 25.29 -9.83
N SER A 106 -21.87 25.16 -10.62
CA SER A 106 -21.31 26.27 -11.41
C SER A 106 -22.33 26.82 -12.40
N MET A 107 -23.08 25.95 -13.10
CA MET A 107 -24.15 26.37 -14.01
C MET A 107 -25.24 27.17 -13.30
N ILE A 108 -25.67 26.71 -12.11
CA ILE A 108 -26.67 27.39 -11.30
C ILE A 108 -26.16 28.77 -10.84
N LEU A 109 -24.91 28.85 -10.40
CA LEU A 109 -24.31 30.11 -9.96
C LEU A 109 -24.21 31.15 -11.09
N HIS A 110 -24.02 30.70 -12.32
CA HIS A 110 -23.94 31.63 -13.48
C HIS A 110 -25.23 32.38 -13.77
N PHE A 111 -26.39 31.98 -13.22
CA PHE A 111 -27.61 32.77 -13.27
C PHE A 111 -27.53 34.09 -12.46
N ILE A 112 -26.57 34.19 -11.54
CA ILE A 112 -26.30 35.41 -10.79
C ILE A 112 -25.10 36.13 -11.45
N PRO A 113 -25.33 37.18 -12.21
CA PRO A 113 -24.26 37.84 -12.96
C PRO A 113 -23.20 38.40 -12.00
N VAL A 114 -21.94 38.33 -12.40
CA VAL A 114 -20.74 38.77 -11.66
C VAL A 114 -20.48 38.01 -10.37
N LEU A 115 -21.34 38.05 -9.38
CA LEU A 115 -21.17 37.37 -8.10
C LEU A 115 -21.13 35.85 -8.26
N GLY A 116 -21.99 35.27 -9.07
CA GLY A 116 -22.00 33.84 -9.35
C GLY A 116 -20.73 33.36 -10.03
N SER A 117 -20.21 34.14 -10.98
CA SER A 117 -18.95 33.80 -11.64
C SER A 117 -17.77 33.84 -10.68
N ILE A 118 -17.69 34.83 -9.81
CA ILE A 118 -16.64 34.93 -8.78
C ILE A 118 -16.73 33.75 -7.81
N LEU A 119 -17.92 33.41 -7.32
CA LEU A 119 -18.12 32.31 -6.39
C LEU A 119 -17.80 30.96 -7.01
N SER A 120 -18.20 30.74 -8.27
CA SER A 120 -17.86 29.55 -9.05
C SER A 120 -16.35 29.40 -9.23
N LEU A 121 -15.66 30.48 -9.53
CA LEU A 121 -14.20 30.50 -9.66
C LEU A 121 -13.53 30.15 -8.33
N LEU A 122 -13.91 30.79 -7.24
CA LEU A 122 -13.36 30.53 -5.92
C LEU A 122 -13.56 29.08 -5.50
N MET A 123 -14.76 28.54 -5.70
CA MET A 123 -15.10 27.15 -5.42
C MET A 123 -14.22 26.19 -6.24
N SER A 124 -14.06 26.44 -7.52
CA SER A 124 -13.22 25.61 -8.40
C SER A 124 -11.75 25.66 -7.99
N VAL A 125 -11.26 26.81 -7.60
CA VAL A 125 -9.88 27.00 -7.11
C VAL A 125 -9.67 26.21 -5.82
N VAL A 126 -10.54 26.37 -4.83
CA VAL A 126 -10.43 25.68 -3.52
C VAL A 126 -10.46 24.16 -3.69
N ILE A 127 -11.40 23.64 -4.46
CA ILE A 127 -11.54 22.19 -4.68
C ILE A 127 -10.39 21.67 -5.54
N GLY A 128 -10.00 22.40 -6.60
CA GLY A 128 -8.89 22.02 -7.46
C GLY A 128 -7.57 21.95 -6.70
N PHE A 129 -7.25 22.94 -5.89
CA PHE A 129 -6.07 22.90 -5.03
C PHE A 129 -6.15 21.82 -3.96
N GLY A 130 -7.33 21.60 -3.36
CA GLY A 130 -7.55 20.53 -2.40
C GLY A 130 -7.23 19.15 -2.99
N PHE A 131 -7.73 18.85 -4.20
CA PHE A 131 -7.41 17.61 -4.90
C PHE A 131 -5.95 17.54 -5.33
N PHE A 132 -5.36 18.63 -5.78
CA PHE A 132 -3.96 18.69 -6.18
C PHE A 132 -3.02 18.37 -5.00
N PHE A 133 -3.26 18.98 -3.84
CA PHE A 133 -2.47 18.69 -2.65
C PHE A 133 -2.70 17.28 -2.11
N LEU A 134 -3.94 16.78 -2.15
CA LEU A 134 -4.23 15.40 -1.79
C LEU A 134 -3.50 14.41 -2.72
N TRP A 135 -3.50 14.67 -4.01
CA TRP A 135 -2.79 13.86 -5.00
C TRP A 135 -1.28 13.84 -4.75
N LEU A 136 -0.65 15.00 -4.54
CA LEU A 136 0.77 15.09 -4.19
C LEU A 136 1.07 14.38 -2.86
N PHE A 137 0.21 14.54 -1.88
CA PHE A 137 0.36 13.89 -0.56
C PHE A 137 0.33 12.37 -0.68
N LEU A 138 -0.61 11.82 -1.46
CA LEU A 138 -0.69 10.36 -1.67
C LEU A 138 0.52 9.83 -2.44
N MET A 139 0.97 10.56 -3.45
CA MET A 139 2.17 10.20 -4.20
C MET A 139 3.42 10.23 -3.31
N TYR A 140 3.55 11.24 -2.45
CA TYR A 140 4.63 11.34 -1.46
C TYR A 140 4.59 10.19 -0.44
N LYS A 141 3.42 9.86 0.12
CA LYS A 141 3.25 8.73 1.05
C LYS A 141 3.60 7.39 0.39
N ALA A 142 3.13 7.17 -0.83
CA ALA A 142 3.43 5.96 -1.59
C ALA A 142 4.94 5.82 -1.86
N TYR A 143 5.62 6.91 -2.17
CA TYR A 143 7.08 6.94 -2.36
C TYR A 143 7.84 6.58 -1.07
N ASN A 144 7.36 7.01 0.08
CA ASN A 144 7.96 6.68 1.39
C ASN A 144 7.55 5.29 1.93
N LYS A 145 6.93 4.43 1.10
CA LYS A 145 6.44 3.09 1.49
C LYS A 145 5.39 3.12 2.60
N GLU A 146 4.72 4.25 2.80
CA GLU A 146 3.68 4.40 3.79
C GLU A 146 2.30 4.16 3.16
N LYS A 147 1.55 3.22 3.73
CA LYS A 147 0.17 2.97 3.33
C LYS A 147 -0.76 3.97 4.00
N PHE A 148 -1.11 5.02 3.29
CA PHE A 148 -2.15 5.94 3.75
C PHE A 148 -3.52 5.47 3.23
N VAL A 149 -4.33 4.96 4.15
CA VAL A 149 -5.66 4.43 3.84
C VAL A 149 -6.66 5.59 3.85
N LEU A 150 -7.15 5.99 2.68
CA LEU A 150 -8.19 7.02 2.59
C LEU A 150 -9.50 6.52 3.23
N PRO A 151 -10.22 7.37 3.97
CA PRO A 151 -11.53 7.01 4.47
C PRO A 151 -12.45 6.65 3.28
N VAL A 152 -13.23 5.58 3.38
CA VAL A 152 -14.13 5.03 2.35
C VAL A 152 -13.41 4.29 1.22
N ILE A 153 -12.47 4.92 0.52
CA ILE A 153 -11.78 4.34 -0.65
C ILE A 153 -10.71 3.33 -0.23
N GLY A 154 -9.99 3.62 0.85
CA GLY A 154 -8.88 2.79 1.33
C GLY A 154 -9.28 1.36 1.68
N PRO A 155 -10.33 1.13 2.49
CA PRO A 155 -10.79 -0.22 2.80
C PRO A 155 -11.23 -1.02 1.58
N LEU A 156 -11.77 -0.36 0.55
CA LEU A 156 -12.11 -1.00 -0.72
C LEU A 156 -10.86 -1.42 -1.50
N ALA A 157 -9.84 -0.54 -1.52
CA ALA A 157 -8.56 -0.83 -2.15
C ALA A 157 -7.83 -1.99 -1.46
N GLU A 158 -7.86 -2.05 -0.13
CA GLU A 158 -7.27 -3.16 0.65
C GLU A 158 -7.93 -4.49 0.32
N LYS A 159 -9.26 -4.55 0.28
CA LYS A 159 -10.00 -5.76 -0.09
C LYS A 159 -9.61 -6.26 -1.48
N GLN A 160 -9.49 -5.37 -2.46
CA GLN A 160 -9.15 -5.73 -3.84
C GLN A 160 -7.67 -6.09 -4.00
N ALA A 161 -6.80 -5.49 -3.21
CA ALA A 161 -5.38 -5.83 -3.22
C ALA A 161 -5.09 -7.20 -2.57
N GLY A 162 -6.05 -7.78 -1.85
CA GLY A 162 -5.85 -9.01 -1.08
C GLY A 162 -4.95 -8.78 0.14
N ALA A 163 -5.07 -7.59 0.73
CA ALA A 163 -4.30 -7.18 1.91
C ALA A 163 -5.12 -7.43 3.18
#